data_70cb7d234b3082b21662e3968d975a04
#
_entry.id   70cb7d234b3082b21662e3968d975a04
#
_cell.length_a   1.000
_cell.length_b   1.000
_cell.length_c   1.000
_cell.angle_alpha   90.00
_cell.angle_beta   90.00
_cell.angle_gamma   90.00
#
_symmetry.space_group_name_H-M   'P 1'
#
loop_
_entity.id
_entity.type
_entity.pdbx_description
1 polymer ?
#
loop_
_entity_poly.entity_id
_entity_poly.type
_entity_poly.pdbx_seq_one_letter_code
_entity_poly.pdbx_strand_id
1 'polypeptide(L)'
;GTATSTATLTINVIASQDLTARNDTGTVNEDATLTVADGDNANSATALTLIRTTSINSQESYPRDVTFNNDGTKMFTIGATGDDIGYYTLSTAYDTSTATHQADYLGSTYTTAWSLSFNNDGKKLFIVDGDSSYRIYEYSLTTAYDLSTLSLESNRGPFSFSSSYPTGHSFNSDGTKLFLGNTDGGIREYSLSVGFDLSSTFTLVDTLDVSSDVGNNVKGIEFTDDGTKMFVSSESARKLYQYDLSTGFDLTGATLKKELFHNVSYINGFEFKPDGSQLFLAKSANGSIYTYDVESPYELKDVNDTHSGDVIHTNSTDNYDTDPDSNTLTVTAIRTGSSEGSGTAGSVGSALTGTYGQLTIAANGSYTYVANQDAADALDPGDVVTDTFNYTVSDGQGE
;
A
#
# COMPACT_ATOMS: atom_id res chain seq x y z
N GLY A 1 -12.86 -52.32 -9.52
CA GLY A 1 -12.32 -51.09 -10.14
C GLY A 1 -12.15 -50.03 -9.06
N THR A 2 -11.11 -49.20 -9.14
CA THR A 2 -10.98 -48.02 -8.28
C THR A 2 -12.05 -47.01 -8.68
N ALA A 3 -12.99 -46.71 -7.79
CA ALA A 3 -13.88 -45.58 -8.01
C ALA A 3 -13.06 -44.29 -7.82
N THR A 4 -12.74 -43.64 -8.92
CA THR A 4 -12.13 -42.31 -8.92
C THR A 4 -13.08 -41.34 -9.60
N SER A 5 -13.40 -40.29 -8.87
CA SER A 5 -14.16 -39.16 -9.40
C SER A 5 -13.24 -37.97 -9.61
N THR A 6 -13.45 -37.21 -10.66
CA THR A 6 -12.68 -36.01 -10.97
C THR A 6 -13.61 -34.82 -11.00
N ALA A 7 -13.29 -33.77 -10.22
CA ALA A 7 -14.06 -32.55 -10.19
C ALA A 7 -13.20 -31.35 -10.63
N THR A 8 -13.86 -30.29 -11.01
CA THR A 8 -13.21 -29.03 -11.47
C THR A 8 -13.45 -27.94 -10.45
N LEU A 9 -12.39 -27.35 -9.94
CA LEU A 9 -12.43 -26.13 -9.15
C LEU A 9 -12.19 -24.94 -10.06
N THR A 10 -13.18 -24.05 -10.12
CA THR A 10 -13.08 -22.80 -10.86
C THR A 10 -12.99 -21.66 -9.87
N ILE A 11 -11.93 -20.88 -9.93
CA ILE A 11 -11.69 -19.72 -9.07
C ILE A 11 -11.83 -18.48 -9.94
N ASN A 12 -12.76 -17.61 -9.58
CA ASN A 12 -12.88 -16.29 -10.19
C ASN A 12 -12.00 -15.32 -9.43
N VAL A 13 -11.04 -14.73 -10.12
CA VAL A 13 -10.20 -13.64 -9.58
C VAL A 13 -10.86 -12.34 -10.01
N ILE A 14 -11.24 -11.53 -9.04
CA ILE A 14 -11.89 -10.23 -9.28
C ILE A 14 -10.92 -9.15 -8.83
N ALA A 15 -10.52 -8.29 -9.74
CA ALA A 15 -9.80 -7.07 -9.39
C ALA A 15 -10.77 -6.10 -8.71
N SER A 16 -10.70 -5.96 -7.41
CA SER A 16 -11.72 -5.26 -6.66
C SER A 16 -11.25 -3.95 -6.06
N GLN A 17 -12.23 -3.08 -5.93
CA GLN A 17 -12.12 -1.85 -5.15
C GLN A 17 -12.51 -2.04 -3.67
N ASP A 18 -13.15 -3.15 -3.33
CA ASP A 18 -13.52 -3.55 -1.96
C ASP A 18 -13.92 -5.03 -2.00
N LEU A 19 -13.02 -5.89 -1.50
CA LEU A 19 -13.33 -7.31 -1.36
C LEU A 19 -13.97 -7.56 0.01
N THR A 20 -15.28 -7.72 0.01
CA THR A 20 -16.01 -8.31 1.15
C THR A 20 -16.26 -9.77 0.84
N ALA A 21 -15.58 -10.70 1.50
CA ALA A 21 -15.86 -12.12 1.34
C ALA A 21 -17.19 -12.49 1.99
N ARG A 22 -18.04 -13.16 1.24
CA ARG A 22 -19.13 -13.95 1.80
C ARG A 22 -18.81 -15.44 1.59
N ASN A 23 -19.12 -16.24 2.58
CA ASN A 23 -19.09 -17.69 2.43
C ASN A 23 -20.13 -18.10 1.39
N ASP A 24 -19.68 -18.43 0.18
CA ASP A 24 -20.54 -19.02 -0.83
C ASP A 24 -20.59 -20.53 -0.63
N THR A 25 -21.79 -21.00 -0.38
CA THR A 25 -22.11 -22.43 -0.34
C THR A 25 -22.47 -22.89 -1.75
N GLY A 26 -21.56 -23.58 -2.40
CA GLY A 26 -21.82 -24.26 -3.68
C GLY A 26 -21.98 -25.77 -3.48
N THR A 27 -22.98 -26.37 -4.09
CA THR A 27 -23.13 -27.84 -4.16
C THR A 27 -22.30 -28.38 -5.30
N VAL A 28 -21.44 -29.35 -5.03
CA VAL A 28 -20.76 -30.14 -6.07
C VAL A 28 -21.32 -31.54 -6.00
N ASN A 29 -22.01 -31.97 -7.06
CA ASN A 29 -22.26 -33.40 -7.30
C ASN A 29 -21.02 -33.99 -7.99
N GLU A 30 -20.78 -35.28 -7.85
CA GLU A 30 -19.85 -36.01 -8.73
C GLU A 30 -20.08 -35.53 -10.17
N ASP A 31 -19.05 -35.13 -10.90
CA ASP A 31 -19.08 -34.58 -12.25
C ASP A 31 -19.54 -33.10 -12.39
N ALA A 32 -19.66 -32.32 -11.32
CA ALA A 32 -20.03 -30.91 -11.40
C ALA A 32 -18.82 -29.96 -11.29
N THR A 33 -18.92 -28.81 -11.98
CA THR A 33 -17.97 -27.72 -11.82
C THR A 33 -18.36 -26.88 -10.61
N LEU A 34 -17.49 -26.83 -9.59
CA LEU A 34 -17.63 -25.84 -8.51
C LEU A 34 -17.13 -24.50 -9.04
N THR A 35 -18.05 -23.58 -9.26
CA THR A 35 -17.71 -22.18 -9.45
C THR A 35 -17.81 -21.51 -8.10
N VAL A 36 -16.69 -21.23 -7.46
CA VAL A 36 -16.65 -20.31 -6.34
C VAL A 36 -16.64 -18.92 -6.95
N ALA A 37 -17.82 -18.30 -7.04
CA ALA A 37 -17.87 -16.86 -7.25
C ALA A 37 -17.36 -16.23 -5.96
N ASP A 38 -16.31 -15.45 -6.04
CA ASP A 38 -15.93 -14.58 -4.94
C ASP A 38 -17.04 -13.55 -4.75
N GLY A 39 -17.97 -13.89 -3.86
CA GLY A 39 -18.99 -13.00 -3.38
C GLY A 39 -18.50 -12.35 -2.11
N ASP A 40 -18.05 -11.13 -2.20
CA ASP A 40 -17.77 -10.25 -1.07
C ASP A 40 -16.86 -10.87 0.02
N ASN A 41 -15.58 -10.76 -0.15
CA ASN A 41 -14.63 -11.15 0.86
C ASN A 41 -14.65 -10.16 2.05
N ALA A 42 -15.41 -10.46 3.10
CA ALA A 42 -15.36 -9.75 4.36
C ALA A 42 -14.05 -10.04 5.13
N ASN A 43 -13.04 -10.66 4.48
CA ASN A 43 -11.78 -11.00 5.10
C ASN A 43 -10.59 -10.94 4.14
N SER A 44 -10.65 -10.11 3.11
CA SER A 44 -9.46 -9.46 2.62
C SER A 44 -9.03 -8.53 3.74
N ALA A 45 -8.20 -9.05 4.63
CA ALA A 45 -7.50 -8.21 5.56
C ALA A 45 -6.61 -7.30 4.71
N THR A 46 -7.20 -6.21 4.19
CA THR A 46 -6.41 -5.09 3.72
C THR A 46 -5.55 -4.70 4.90
N ALA A 47 -4.24 -4.70 4.73
CA ALA A 47 -3.33 -4.22 5.77
C ALA A 47 -3.70 -2.81 6.22
N LEU A 48 -4.53 -2.13 5.44
CA LEU A 48 -5.04 -0.80 5.70
C LEU A 48 -6.56 -0.84 5.76
N THR A 49 -7.11 -0.62 6.95
CA THR A 49 -8.55 -0.41 7.14
C THR A 49 -8.83 1.07 7.24
N LEU A 50 -9.60 1.63 6.31
CA LEU A 50 -10.04 3.03 6.40
C LEU A 50 -10.94 3.18 7.63
N ILE A 51 -10.45 3.85 8.65
CA ILE A 51 -11.20 4.10 9.90
C ILE A 51 -11.83 5.49 9.93
N ARG A 52 -11.28 6.43 9.11
CA ARG A 52 -11.75 7.82 9.19
C ARG A 52 -11.45 8.62 7.92
N THR A 53 -12.38 9.50 7.59
CA THR A 53 -12.19 10.57 6.61
C THR A 53 -12.47 11.90 7.29
N THR A 54 -11.45 12.74 7.44
CA THR A 54 -11.56 14.05 8.06
C THR A 54 -11.52 15.12 6.98
N SER A 55 -12.60 15.89 6.82
CA SER A 55 -12.65 16.99 5.85
C SER A 55 -11.96 18.22 6.42
N ILE A 56 -11.00 18.76 5.68
CA ILE A 56 -10.35 20.05 5.91
C ILE A 56 -10.66 21.03 4.74
N ASN A 57 -11.64 20.69 3.91
CA ASN A 57 -11.94 21.36 2.66
C ASN A 57 -12.28 22.86 2.81
N SER A 58 -12.71 23.30 3.99
CA SER A 58 -12.97 24.71 4.26
C SER A 58 -11.70 25.55 4.44
N GLN A 59 -10.59 24.91 4.80
CA GLN A 59 -9.26 25.52 4.94
C GLN A 59 -8.40 25.20 3.72
N GLU A 60 -8.29 23.91 3.37
CA GLU A 60 -7.51 23.43 2.25
C GLU A 60 -8.31 22.43 1.39
N SER A 61 -8.65 22.84 0.17
CA SER A 61 -9.42 21.99 -0.76
C SER A 61 -8.56 21.04 -1.59
N TYR A 62 -7.24 21.28 -1.64
CA TYR A 62 -6.26 20.45 -2.36
C TYR A 62 -5.04 20.15 -1.50
N PRO A 63 -5.19 19.43 -0.35
CA PRO A 63 -4.05 19.09 0.49
C PRO A 63 -3.05 18.22 -0.28
N ARG A 64 -1.79 18.58 -0.14
CA ARG A 64 -0.65 17.89 -0.78
C ARG A 64 0.15 17.07 0.18
N ASP A 65 0.17 17.47 1.46
CA ASP A 65 0.88 16.72 2.49
C ASP A 65 0.26 16.95 3.87
N VAL A 66 0.55 16.03 4.79
CA VAL A 66 0.11 16.07 6.18
C VAL A 66 1.25 15.56 7.07
N THR A 67 1.48 16.25 8.19
CA THR A 67 2.45 15.80 9.22
C THR A 67 1.96 16.13 10.62
N PHE A 68 2.54 15.48 11.62
CA PHE A 68 2.18 15.65 13.01
C PHE A 68 3.40 16.04 13.85
N ASN A 69 3.15 16.56 15.05
CA ASN A 69 4.18 16.63 16.07
C ASN A 69 4.34 15.24 16.74
N ASN A 70 5.44 15.04 17.47
CA ASN A 70 5.82 13.74 18.02
C ASN A 70 4.78 13.10 18.94
N ASP A 71 3.95 13.87 19.63
CA ASP A 71 2.89 13.35 20.50
C ASP A 71 1.51 13.26 19.83
N GLY A 72 1.38 13.65 18.55
CA GLY A 72 0.16 13.58 17.77
C GLY A 72 -0.93 14.56 18.18
N THR A 73 -0.64 15.54 19.01
CA THR A 73 -1.61 16.55 19.46
C THR A 73 -1.74 17.75 18.50
N LYS A 74 -0.83 17.84 17.53
CA LYS A 74 -0.82 18.85 16.47
C LYS A 74 -0.74 18.19 15.11
N MET A 75 -1.51 18.68 14.16
CA MET A 75 -1.46 18.30 12.77
C MET A 75 -1.18 19.53 11.90
N PHE A 76 -0.37 19.35 10.89
CA PHE A 76 -0.01 20.37 9.91
C PHE A 76 -0.29 19.83 8.52
N THR A 77 -0.86 20.68 7.67
CA THR A 77 -1.14 20.34 6.26
C THR A 77 -0.56 21.41 5.36
N ILE A 78 -0.17 21.02 4.16
CA ILE A 78 0.19 21.96 3.10
C ILE A 78 -0.60 21.61 1.84
N GLY A 79 -0.94 22.59 1.02
CA GLY A 79 -1.76 22.34 -0.16
C GLY A 79 -1.69 23.44 -1.20
N ALA A 80 -2.57 23.35 -2.18
CA ALA A 80 -2.60 24.27 -3.33
C ALA A 80 -3.66 25.39 -3.20
N THR A 81 -4.52 25.33 -2.17
CA THR A 81 -5.55 26.33 -1.95
C THR A 81 -5.10 27.27 -0.85
N GLY A 82 -4.67 28.45 -1.14
CA GLY A 82 -4.12 29.37 -0.15
C GLY A 82 -2.60 29.38 -0.13
N ASP A 83 -1.95 28.32 -0.62
CA ASP A 83 -0.49 28.19 -0.64
C ASP A 83 0.12 28.42 0.76
N ASP A 84 -0.49 27.81 1.79
CA ASP A 84 -0.18 28.00 3.20
C ASP A 84 -0.05 26.68 3.95
N ILE A 85 0.36 26.78 5.20
CA ILE A 85 0.41 25.65 6.14
C ILE A 85 -0.75 25.81 7.10
N GLY A 86 -1.76 24.93 6.97
CA GLY A 86 -2.83 24.80 7.94
C GLY A 86 -2.34 24.14 9.23
N TYR A 87 -2.56 24.80 10.37
CA TYR A 87 -2.25 24.28 11.70
C TYR A 87 -3.51 23.88 12.45
N TYR A 88 -3.51 22.66 12.98
CA TYR A 88 -4.63 22.10 13.75
C TYR A 88 -4.14 21.56 15.10
N THR A 89 -4.97 21.70 16.13
CA THR A 89 -4.81 20.99 17.41
C THR A 89 -5.77 19.80 17.45
N LEU A 90 -5.32 18.68 18.02
CA LEU A 90 -6.10 17.47 18.22
C LEU A 90 -6.32 17.25 19.71
N SER A 91 -7.60 17.10 20.14
CA SER A 91 -7.91 16.83 21.55
C SER A 91 -7.60 15.38 21.95
N THR A 92 -7.50 14.50 20.97
CA THR A 92 -7.00 13.13 21.13
C THR A 92 -5.86 12.93 20.15
N ALA A 93 -4.69 12.48 20.63
CA ALA A 93 -3.49 12.29 19.83
C ALA A 93 -3.76 11.38 18.61
N TYR A 94 -3.33 11.84 17.42
CA TYR A 94 -3.51 11.15 16.15
C TYR A 94 -4.97 10.87 15.73
N ASP A 95 -5.94 11.41 16.46
CA ASP A 95 -7.36 11.32 16.09
C ASP A 95 -7.77 12.54 15.26
N THR A 96 -7.66 12.44 13.94
CA THR A 96 -7.97 13.53 13.01
C THR A 96 -9.42 14.02 13.09
N SER A 97 -10.38 13.21 13.63
CA SER A 97 -11.76 13.67 13.84
C SER A 97 -11.88 14.74 14.93
N THR A 98 -10.87 14.84 15.80
CA THR A 98 -10.80 15.84 16.87
C THR A 98 -10.02 17.09 16.47
N ALA A 99 -9.59 17.18 15.21
CA ALA A 99 -8.82 18.29 14.70
C ALA A 99 -9.63 19.60 14.72
N THR A 100 -9.05 20.62 15.29
CA THR A 100 -9.59 21.98 15.32
C THR A 100 -8.58 22.91 14.67
N HIS A 101 -8.96 23.54 13.56
CA HIS A 101 -8.13 24.52 12.88
C HIS A 101 -7.83 25.71 13.78
N GLN A 102 -6.59 26.13 13.80
CA GLN A 102 -6.08 27.22 14.65
C GLN A 102 -5.66 28.44 13.83
N ALA A 103 -4.85 28.22 12.79
CA ALA A 103 -4.28 29.30 11.98
C ALA A 103 -3.66 28.75 10.68
N ASP A 104 -3.45 29.64 9.73
CA ASP A 104 -2.71 29.41 8.51
C ASP A 104 -1.41 30.24 8.54
N TYR A 105 -0.31 29.65 8.07
CA TYR A 105 1.03 30.26 8.06
C TYR A 105 1.65 30.23 6.68
N LEU A 106 2.52 31.18 6.38
CA LEU A 106 3.27 31.32 5.13
C LEU A 106 2.40 31.49 3.87
N GLY A 107 1.12 31.87 4.02
CA GLY A 107 0.20 32.09 2.89
C GLY A 107 0.80 33.01 1.83
N SER A 108 0.66 32.62 0.55
CA SER A 108 1.20 33.31 -0.63
C SER A 108 2.73 33.40 -0.67
N THR A 109 3.46 32.70 0.19
CA THR A 109 4.93 32.63 0.14
C THR A 109 5.38 31.63 -0.94
N TYR A 110 4.62 30.57 -1.11
CA TYR A 110 4.86 29.51 -2.08
C TYR A 110 3.65 29.38 -3.02
N THR A 111 3.91 29.20 -4.31
CA THR A 111 2.84 28.98 -5.29
C THR A 111 2.59 27.51 -5.58
N THR A 112 3.50 26.63 -5.18
CA THR A 112 3.44 25.19 -5.46
C THR A 112 4.14 24.35 -4.40
N ALA A 113 3.88 24.63 -3.13
CA ALA A 113 4.40 23.78 -2.06
C ALA A 113 3.81 22.36 -2.13
N TRP A 114 4.68 21.34 -2.06
CA TRP A 114 4.32 19.95 -2.26
C TRP A 114 4.40 19.09 -0.99
N SER A 115 5.44 19.30 -0.18
CA SER A 115 5.61 18.50 1.03
C SER A 115 6.21 19.33 2.16
N LEU A 116 5.94 18.89 3.40
CA LEU A 116 6.46 19.50 4.63
C LEU A 116 6.89 18.41 5.61
N SER A 117 7.93 18.68 6.38
CA SER A 117 8.33 17.82 7.51
C SER A 117 9.03 18.63 8.60
N PHE A 118 9.02 18.09 9.81
CA PHE A 118 9.80 18.62 10.92
C PHE A 118 11.03 17.75 11.16
N ASN A 119 12.06 18.34 11.77
CA ASN A 119 13.12 17.55 12.38
C ASN A 119 12.66 16.94 13.72
N ASN A 120 13.47 16.06 14.31
CA ASN A 120 13.10 15.25 15.47
C ASN A 120 12.70 16.05 16.72
N ASP A 121 13.23 17.26 16.92
CA ASP A 121 12.89 18.11 18.07
C ASP A 121 11.81 19.17 17.75
N GLY A 122 11.30 19.17 16.52
CA GLY A 122 10.26 20.10 16.06
C GLY A 122 10.70 21.56 15.95
N LYS A 123 12.00 21.83 15.96
CA LYS A 123 12.56 23.19 15.88
C LYS A 123 13.04 23.58 14.50
N LYS A 124 12.93 22.67 13.53
CA LYS A 124 13.15 22.94 12.13
C LYS A 124 11.96 22.44 11.31
N LEU A 125 11.57 23.21 10.33
CA LEU A 125 10.55 22.86 9.33
C LEU A 125 11.17 22.91 7.96
N PHE A 126 10.91 21.89 7.16
CA PHE A 126 11.33 21.79 5.76
C PHE A 126 10.12 21.81 4.85
N ILE A 127 10.22 22.54 3.74
CA ILE A 127 9.16 22.66 2.74
C ILE A 127 9.78 22.48 1.36
N VAL A 128 9.22 21.55 0.58
CA VAL A 128 9.56 21.41 -0.84
C VAL A 128 8.57 22.24 -1.66
N ASP A 129 9.13 23.17 -2.46
CA ASP A 129 8.41 24.02 -3.38
C ASP A 129 8.78 23.65 -4.82
N GLY A 130 7.79 23.21 -5.59
CA GLY A 130 7.92 22.82 -6.99
C GLY A 130 7.65 23.94 -7.99
N ASP A 131 7.73 25.20 -7.56
CA ASP A 131 7.66 26.34 -8.46
C ASP A 131 8.86 26.38 -9.44
N SER A 132 8.95 27.42 -10.24
CA SER A 132 10.06 27.59 -11.20
C SER A 132 11.44 27.63 -10.54
N SER A 133 11.54 27.73 -9.23
CA SER A 133 12.81 27.71 -8.48
C SER A 133 13.22 26.32 -7.98
N TYR A 134 12.30 25.35 -7.91
CA TYR A 134 12.55 23.94 -7.54
C TYR A 134 13.43 23.79 -6.30
N ARG A 135 12.92 24.22 -5.13
CA ARG A 135 13.71 24.36 -3.90
C ARG A 135 13.14 23.56 -2.73
N ILE A 136 14.02 23.23 -1.80
CA ILE A 136 13.67 22.90 -0.43
C ILE A 136 14.08 24.08 0.46
N TYR A 137 13.20 24.47 1.36
CA TYR A 137 13.39 25.56 2.32
C TYR A 137 13.52 25.00 3.72
N GLU A 138 14.40 25.61 4.52
CA GLU A 138 14.61 25.30 5.93
C GLU A 138 14.22 26.52 6.76
N TYR A 139 13.35 26.30 7.73
CA TYR A 139 12.97 27.28 8.74
C TYR A 139 13.38 26.81 10.13
N SER A 140 13.83 27.73 10.97
CA SER A 140 13.99 27.50 12.39
C SER A 140 12.75 27.96 13.15
N LEU A 141 12.48 27.28 14.27
CA LEU A 141 11.44 27.62 15.23
C LEU A 141 12.07 27.80 16.61
N THR A 142 11.79 28.91 17.27
CA THR A 142 12.30 29.13 18.67
C THR A 142 11.56 28.26 19.67
N THR A 143 10.30 27.91 19.37
CA THR A 143 9.47 26.97 20.12
C THR A 143 9.08 25.80 19.23
N ALA A 144 9.32 24.57 19.67
CA ALA A 144 9.02 23.37 18.90
C ALA A 144 7.56 23.33 18.44
N TYR A 145 7.37 23.08 17.14
CA TYR A 145 6.05 22.99 16.50
C TYR A 145 5.16 24.24 16.69
N ASP A 146 5.75 25.40 16.92
CA ASP A 146 5.03 26.68 17.00
C ASP A 146 5.36 27.52 15.77
N LEU A 147 4.50 27.43 14.75
CA LEU A 147 4.68 28.12 13.48
C LEU A 147 4.67 29.66 13.59
N SER A 148 4.19 30.22 14.70
CA SER A 148 4.25 31.66 14.95
C SER A 148 5.69 32.16 15.18
N THR A 149 6.63 31.22 15.42
CA THR A 149 8.05 31.49 15.71
C THR A 149 8.96 31.19 14.54
N LEU A 150 8.41 30.92 13.34
CA LEU A 150 9.17 30.59 12.12
C LEU A 150 10.14 31.71 11.72
N SER A 151 11.35 31.30 11.35
CA SER A 151 12.36 32.16 10.71
C SER A 151 13.04 31.41 9.58
N LEU A 152 13.06 31.97 8.38
CA LEU A 152 13.76 31.35 7.24
C LEU A 152 15.27 31.34 7.51
N GLU A 153 15.86 30.14 7.52
CA GLU A 153 17.30 29.95 7.73
C GLU A 153 18.05 29.76 6.42
N SER A 154 17.58 28.85 5.60
CA SER A 154 18.27 28.51 4.34
C SER A 154 17.33 27.91 3.29
N ASN A 155 17.84 27.75 2.09
CA ASN A 155 17.18 26.99 1.03
C ASN A 155 18.22 26.36 0.11
N ARG A 156 17.86 25.26 -0.54
CA ARG A 156 18.64 24.56 -1.55
C ARG A 156 17.86 24.39 -2.84
N GLY A 157 18.58 24.47 -3.94
CA GLY A 157 18.13 24.33 -5.29
C GLY A 157 18.78 25.36 -6.22
N PRO A 158 18.36 25.48 -7.45
CA PRO A 158 17.26 24.71 -8.06
C PRO A 158 17.65 23.24 -8.29
N PHE A 159 16.72 22.33 -7.97
CA PHE A 159 16.84 20.91 -8.28
C PHE A 159 16.17 20.66 -9.64
N SER A 160 16.77 21.12 -10.71
CA SER A 160 16.24 20.88 -12.05
C SER A 160 16.83 19.60 -12.64
N PHE A 161 16.01 18.61 -12.85
CA PHE A 161 16.37 17.32 -13.42
C PHE A 161 15.69 17.16 -14.78
N SER A 162 16.29 17.72 -15.84
CA SER A 162 15.81 17.54 -17.24
C SER A 162 14.29 17.74 -17.42
N SER A 163 13.71 18.78 -16.83
CA SER A 163 12.28 19.12 -16.83
C SER A 163 11.43 18.48 -15.73
N SER A 164 12.03 17.80 -14.75
CA SER A 164 11.33 17.33 -13.55
C SER A 164 11.63 18.21 -12.34
N TYR A 165 10.77 18.14 -11.32
CA TYR A 165 10.90 18.92 -10.08
C TYR A 165 10.60 18.06 -8.86
N PRO A 166 11.15 18.44 -7.69
CA PRO A 166 10.91 17.72 -6.46
C PRO A 166 9.46 17.91 -6.00
N THR A 167 8.89 16.85 -5.45
CA THR A 167 7.50 16.81 -4.97
C THR A 167 7.39 16.27 -3.56
N GLY A 168 8.16 15.23 -3.22
CA GLY A 168 8.19 14.65 -1.89
C GLY A 168 9.60 14.69 -1.31
N HIS A 169 9.73 14.67 0.01
CA HIS A 169 11.02 14.55 0.68
C HIS A 169 10.91 13.78 1.99
N SER A 170 12.03 13.22 2.39
CA SER A 170 12.21 12.59 3.71
C SER A 170 13.66 12.72 4.14
N PHE A 171 13.90 12.73 5.45
CA PHE A 171 15.24 12.63 6.02
C PHE A 171 15.44 11.25 6.67
N ASN A 172 16.71 10.84 6.81
CA ASN A 172 17.02 9.77 7.75
C ASN A 172 16.95 10.28 9.19
N SER A 173 17.02 9.37 10.16
CA SER A 173 16.79 9.67 11.58
C SER A 173 17.71 10.71 12.19
N ASP A 174 18.93 10.90 11.70
CA ASP A 174 19.89 11.93 12.19
C ASP A 174 19.98 13.16 11.28
N GLY A 175 19.20 13.19 10.18
CA GLY A 175 19.15 14.29 9.22
C GLY A 175 20.37 14.43 8.32
N THR A 176 21.32 13.49 8.36
CA THR A 176 22.52 13.54 7.51
C THR A 176 22.26 13.08 6.08
N LYS A 177 21.11 12.49 5.81
CA LYS A 177 20.65 12.14 4.48
C LYS A 177 19.29 12.78 4.19
N LEU A 178 19.13 13.32 2.99
CA LEU A 178 17.87 13.83 2.44
C LEU A 178 17.51 13.05 1.17
N PHE A 179 16.29 12.59 1.11
CA PHE A 179 15.70 11.92 -0.07
C PHE A 179 14.70 12.84 -0.73
N LEU A 180 14.82 13.05 -2.03
CA LEU A 180 13.90 13.86 -2.83
C LEU A 180 13.23 13.00 -3.90
N GLY A 181 11.91 12.90 -3.86
CA GLY A 181 11.10 12.32 -4.91
C GLY A 181 10.75 13.36 -5.97
N ASN A 182 10.71 12.93 -7.22
CA ASN A 182 10.56 13.83 -8.35
C ASN A 182 9.45 13.38 -9.31
N THR A 183 9.04 14.31 -10.15
CA THR A 183 8.05 14.07 -11.22
C THR A 183 8.55 13.20 -12.37
N ASP A 184 9.83 12.82 -12.39
CA ASP A 184 10.39 11.89 -13.37
C ASP A 184 10.37 10.42 -12.89
N GLY A 185 9.87 10.15 -11.69
CA GLY A 185 9.91 8.82 -11.07
C GLY A 185 11.24 8.51 -10.41
N GLY A 186 12.12 9.49 -10.24
CA GLY A 186 13.41 9.33 -9.57
C GLY A 186 13.35 9.71 -8.10
N ILE A 187 14.02 8.95 -7.25
CA ILE A 187 14.30 9.28 -5.84
C ILE A 187 15.80 9.54 -5.72
N ARG A 188 16.17 10.71 -5.23
CA ARG A 188 17.58 11.14 -5.13
C ARG A 188 17.99 11.27 -3.68
N GLU A 189 19.08 10.59 -3.32
CA GLU A 189 19.71 10.64 -2.02
C GLU A 189 20.82 11.68 -1.99
N TYR A 190 20.76 12.56 -1.03
CA TYR A 190 21.80 13.57 -0.74
C TYR A 190 22.38 13.36 0.64
N SER A 191 23.70 13.51 0.78
CA SER A 191 24.37 13.60 2.08
C SER A 191 24.54 15.05 2.52
N LEU A 192 24.32 15.29 3.81
CA LEU A 192 24.54 16.55 4.49
C LEU A 192 25.67 16.39 5.50
N SER A 193 26.63 17.32 5.54
CA SER A 193 27.73 17.25 6.51
C SER A 193 27.29 17.60 7.95
N VAL A 194 26.15 18.27 8.11
CA VAL A 194 25.48 18.54 9.38
C VAL A 194 24.03 18.15 9.23
N GLY A 195 23.54 17.30 10.13
CA GLY A 195 22.15 16.79 10.06
C GLY A 195 21.12 17.92 10.14
N PHE A 196 20.10 17.85 9.28
CA PHE A 196 19.03 18.84 9.20
C PHE A 196 19.51 20.27 8.94
N ASP A 197 20.65 20.45 8.26
CA ASP A 197 21.20 21.76 7.92
C ASP A 197 21.44 21.86 6.41
N LEU A 198 20.52 22.49 5.71
CA LEU A 198 20.61 22.67 4.26
C LEU A 198 21.73 23.64 3.85
N SER A 199 22.26 24.46 4.77
CA SER A 199 23.40 25.32 4.51
C SER A 199 24.74 24.59 4.51
N SER A 200 24.76 23.38 5.10
CA SER A 200 25.95 22.54 5.19
C SER A 200 26.38 21.96 3.84
N THR A 201 27.49 21.22 3.79
CA THR A 201 27.91 20.55 2.53
C THR A 201 26.84 19.54 2.12
N PHE A 202 26.39 19.65 0.88
CA PHE A 202 25.27 18.95 0.32
C PHE A 202 25.69 18.25 -0.98
N THR A 203 25.67 16.92 -1.02
CA THR A 203 26.21 16.12 -2.14
C THR A 203 25.22 15.05 -2.56
N LEU A 204 24.94 14.96 -3.86
CA LEU A 204 24.17 13.83 -4.42
C LEU A 204 25.01 12.55 -4.28
N VAL A 205 24.43 11.53 -3.65
CA VAL A 205 25.09 10.24 -3.36
C VAL A 205 24.58 9.16 -4.31
N ASP A 206 23.25 9.06 -4.46
CA ASP A 206 22.62 8.00 -5.24
C ASP A 206 21.32 8.48 -5.90
N THR A 207 20.85 7.72 -6.87
CA THR A 207 19.56 7.92 -7.54
C THR A 207 18.92 6.58 -7.83
N LEU A 208 17.75 6.35 -7.25
CA LEU A 208 16.88 5.21 -7.55
C LEU A 208 15.82 5.63 -8.56
N ASP A 209 15.76 4.93 -9.69
CA ASP A 209 14.69 5.08 -10.67
C ASP A 209 13.58 4.09 -10.35
N VAL A 210 12.43 4.59 -9.89
CA VAL A 210 11.23 3.79 -9.60
C VAL A 210 10.13 3.97 -10.65
N SER A 211 10.46 4.59 -11.79
CA SER A 211 9.48 4.94 -12.82
C SER A 211 8.80 3.70 -13.44
N SER A 212 9.48 2.55 -13.47
CA SER A 212 8.91 1.28 -13.93
C SER A 212 7.79 0.77 -13.00
N ASP A 213 7.90 1.02 -11.71
CA ASP A 213 6.96 0.53 -10.69
C ASP A 213 5.90 1.59 -10.39
N VAL A 214 6.37 2.78 -10.04
CA VAL A 214 5.57 3.89 -9.50
C VAL A 214 5.01 4.78 -10.63
N GLY A 215 5.55 4.65 -11.84
CA GLY A 215 5.31 5.61 -12.91
C GLY A 215 6.00 6.95 -12.61
N ASN A 216 5.62 7.98 -13.34
CA ASN A 216 6.08 9.34 -13.06
C ASN A 216 5.27 9.92 -11.88
N ASN A 217 5.80 10.97 -11.22
CA ASN A 217 5.15 11.67 -10.11
C ASN A 217 5.19 10.95 -8.74
N VAL A 218 6.40 10.70 -8.23
CA VAL A 218 6.60 10.43 -6.80
C VAL A 218 6.11 11.62 -5.99
N LYS A 219 5.17 11.43 -5.05
CA LYS A 219 4.57 12.53 -4.26
C LYS A 219 4.99 12.56 -2.81
N GLY A 220 4.95 11.43 -2.14
CA GLY A 220 5.42 11.28 -0.76
C GLY A 220 6.51 10.23 -0.69
N ILE A 221 7.43 10.39 0.23
CA ILE A 221 8.46 9.41 0.60
C ILE A 221 8.54 9.41 2.11
N GLU A 222 8.54 8.22 2.69
CA GLU A 222 8.75 8.02 4.12
C GLU A 222 9.56 6.75 4.37
N PHE A 223 10.30 6.73 5.46
CA PHE A 223 11.08 5.57 5.89
C PHE A 223 10.65 5.13 7.27
N THR A 224 10.84 3.85 7.59
CA THR A 224 10.85 3.39 8.98
C THR A 224 12.02 4.01 9.74
N ASP A 225 11.94 4.06 11.06
CA ASP A 225 12.99 4.65 11.92
C ASP A 225 14.38 4.03 11.69
N ASP A 226 14.44 2.74 11.36
CA ASP A 226 15.67 2.02 11.04
C ASP A 226 16.08 2.15 9.56
N GLY A 227 15.22 2.75 8.74
CA GLY A 227 15.44 2.96 7.31
C GLY A 227 15.40 1.71 6.46
N THR A 228 15.00 0.55 7.02
CA THR A 228 14.99 -0.71 6.26
C THR A 228 13.81 -0.86 5.33
N LYS A 229 12.78 -0.01 5.49
CA LYS A 229 11.65 0.10 4.59
C LYS A 229 11.47 1.54 4.11
N MET A 230 11.18 1.69 2.84
CA MET A 230 10.82 2.96 2.21
C MET A 230 9.43 2.85 1.63
N PHE A 231 8.61 3.85 1.88
CA PHE A 231 7.27 3.99 1.32
C PHE A 231 7.23 5.14 0.33
N VAL A 232 6.52 4.92 -0.78
CA VAL A 232 6.45 5.90 -1.88
C VAL A 232 5.01 6.00 -2.36
N SER A 233 4.46 7.21 -2.40
CA SER A 233 3.15 7.45 -3.01
C SER A 233 3.28 7.95 -4.44
N SER A 234 2.34 7.52 -5.30
CA SER A 234 2.23 7.98 -6.68
C SER A 234 0.82 8.46 -6.99
N GLU A 235 0.73 9.70 -7.44
CA GLU A 235 -0.55 10.27 -7.88
C GLU A 235 -1.06 9.61 -9.17
N SER A 236 -0.16 9.35 -10.12
CA SER A 236 -0.54 8.78 -11.43
C SER A 236 -1.00 7.33 -11.32
N ALA A 237 -0.32 6.53 -10.51
CA ALA A 237 -0.66 5.14 -10.27
C ALA A 237 -1.77 4.97 -9.22
N ARG A 238 -2.05 6.00 -8.41
CA ARG A 238 -3.00 5.95 -7.28
C ARG A 238 -2.67 4.85 -6.27
N LYS A 239 -1.38 4.65 -6.03
CA LYS A 239 -0.86 3.56 -5.19
C LYS A 239 0.13 4.09 -4.15
N LEU A 240 0.25 3.33 -3.09
CA LEU A 240 1.36 3.40 -2.14
C LEU A 240 2.21 2.14 -2.34
N TYR A 241 3.51 2.33 -2.39
CA TYR A 241 4.50 1.27 -2.64
C TYR A 241 5.40 1.11 -1.43
N GLN A 242 5.77 -0.12 -1.12
CA GLN A 242 6.76 -0.45 -0.10
C GLN A 242 7.99 -1.08 -0.75
N TYR A 243 9.14 -0.53 -0.47
CA TYR A 243 10.44 -1.07 -0.84
C TYR A 243 11.17 -1.54 0.42
N ASP A 244 11.81 -2.70 0.34
CA ASP A 244 12.77 -3.13 1.37
C ASP A 244 14.17 -2.70 0.95
N LEU A 245 14.94 -2.19 1.92
CA LEU A 245 16.32 -1.77 1.75
C LEU A 245 17.22 -2.75 2.48
N SER A 246 18.24 -3.26 1.80
CA SER A 246 19.21 -4.20 2.39
C SER A 246 20.07 -3.55 3.49
N THR A 247 20.24 -2.25 3.42
CA THR A 247 20.90 -1.40 4.41
C THR A 247 20.01 -0.19 4.66
N GLY A 248 19.76 0.13 5.92
CA GLY A 248 18.88 1.25 6.27
C GLY A 248 19.31 2.56 5.62
N PHE A 249 18.36 3.26 5.01
CA PHE A 249 18.58 4.53 4.32
C PHE A 249 19.63 4.47 3.19
N ASP A 250 19.77 3.35 2.51
CA ASP A 250 20.64 3.17 1.36
C ASP A 250 19.80 2.71 0.17
N LEU A 251 19.68 3.54 -0.85
CA LEU A 251 18.86 3.25 -2.02
C LEU A 251 19.46 2.14 -2.90
N THR A 252 20.75 1.83 -2.71
CA THR A 252 21.41 0.76 -3.45
C THR A 252 20.80 -0.59 -3.10
N GLY A 253 20.17 -1.23 -4.09
CA GLY A 253 19.55 -2.54 -3.88
C GLY A 253 18.18 -2.48 -3.21
N ALA A 254 17.51 -1.33 -3.23
CA ALA A 254 16.10 -1.23 -2.89
C ALA A 254 15.27 -2.17 -3.76
N THR A 255 14.40 -2.93 -3.15
CA THR A 255 13.55 -3.93 -3.84
C THR A 255 12.10 -3.64 -3.59
N LEU A 256 11.31 -3.48 -4.65
CA LEU A 256 9.87 -3.38 -4.54
C LEU A 256 9.32 -4.67 -3.89
N LYS A 257 8.58 -4.51 -2.82
CA LYS A 257 7.99 -5.62 -2.08
C LYS A 257 6.49 -5.67 -2.23
N LYS A 258 5.87 -4.52 -2.16
CA LYS A 258 4.41 -4.44 -2.08
C LYS A 258 3.93 -3.18 -2.74
N GLU A 259 2.79 -3.28 -3.37
CA GLU A 259 2.00 -2.15 -3.80
C GLU A 259 0.60 -2.26 -3.21
N LEU A 260 0.05 -1.14 -2.79
CA LEU A 260 -1.29 -1.05 -2.27
C LEU A 260 -2.12 -0.15 -3.18
N PHE A 261 -3.16 -0.72 -3.77
CA PHE A 261 -4.15 0.06 -4.48
C PHE A 261 -5.00 0.85 -3.50
N HIS A 262 -5.11 2.14 -3.74
CA HIS A 262 -6.12 2.97 -3.12
C HIS A 262 -7.20 3.33 -4.13
N ASN A 263 -8.43 3.04 -3.77
CA ASN A 263 -9.59 3.60 -4.47
C ASN A 263 -9.72 5.13 -4.28
N VAL A 264 -8.63 5.77 -3.89
CA VAL A 264 -8.55 7.20 -3.62
C VAL A 264 -7.82 7.87 -4.77
N SER A 265 -8.56 8.49 -5.68
CA SER A 265 -7.97 9.35 -6.70
C SER A 265 -7.18 10.49 -6.05
N TYR A 266 -5.98 10.78 -6.56
CA TYR A 266 -5.13 11.89 -6.15
C TYR A 266 -4.53 11.76 -4.73
N ILE A 267 -3.81 10.65 -4.49
CA ILE A 267 -2.94 10.50 -3.30
C ILE A 267 -1.72 11.40 -3.51
N ASN A 268 -1.43 12.22 -2.51
CA ASN A 268 -0.23 13.03 -2.47
C ASN A 268 0.69 12.58 -1.33
N GLY A 269 1.04 13.45 -0.39
CA GLY A 269 1.85 13.09 0.76
C GLY A 269 1.08 12.23 1.77
N PHE A 270 1.82 11.60 2.63
CA PHE A 270 1.32 10.72 3.69
C PHE A 270 2.31 10.68 4.85
N GLU A 271 1.84 10.24 6.01
CA GLU A 271 2.67 10.00 7.19
C GLU A 271 2.15 8.80 7.96
N PHE A 272 3.05 7.94 8.41
CA PHE A 272 2.72 6.91 9.40
C PHE A 272 2.76 7.49 10.81
N LYS A 273 1.87 7.01 11.68
CA LYS A 273 2.05 7.19 13.10
C LYS A 273 3.40 6.59 13.53
N PRO A 274 4.16 7.15 14.49
CA PRO A 274 5.50 6.68 14.83
C PRO A 274 5.61 5.20 15.24
N ASP A 275 4.52 4.56 15.67
CA ASP A 275 4.47 3.13 15.96
C ASP A 275 4.07 2.28 14.74
N GLY A 276 3.86 2.90 13.58
CA GLY A 276 3.46 2.23 12.34
C GLY A 276 2.04 1.68 12.31
N SER A 277 1.24 1.90 13.36
CA SER A 277 -0.10 1.33 13.49
C SER A 277 -1.17 2.07 12.72
N GLN A 278 -0.90 3.29 12.28
CA GLN A 278 -1.82 4.11 11.48
C GLN A 278 -1.09 4.81 10.34
N LEU A 279 -1.82 5.04 9.27
CA LEU A 279 -1.38 5.79 8.09
C LEU A 279 -2.35 6.95 7.83
N PHE A 280 -1.81 8.13 7.60
CA PHE A 280 -2.54 9.34 7.24
C PHE A 280 -2.22 9.72 5.81
N LEU A 281 -3.24 9.90 4.97
CA LEU A 281 -3.08 10.27 3.56
C LEU A 281 -3.73 11.62 3.26
N ALA A 282 -2.98 12.52 2.65
CA ALA A 282 -3.53 13.77 2.10
C ALA A 282 -4.18 13.49 0.74
N LYS A 283 -5.50 13.77 0.63
CA LYS A 283 -6.27 13.59 -0.59
C LYS A 283 -6.71 14.92 -1.18
N SER A 284 -6.15 15.27 -2.33
CA SER A 284 -6.41 16.56 -2.96
C SER A 284 -7.79 16.71 -3.61
N ALA A 285 -8.47 15.61 -3.98
CA ALA A 285 -9.72 15.71 -4.75
C ALA A 285 -10.94 16.28 -3.96
N ASN A 286 -10.91 16.28 -2.64
CA ASN A 286 -12.03 16.71 -1.80
C ASN A 286 -11.62 17.36 -0.47
N GLY A 287 -10.36 17.80 -0.35
CA GLY A 287 -9.87 18.45 0.86
C GLY A 287 -10.00 17.57 2.10
N SER A 288 -9.47 16.37 2.08
CA SER A 288 -9.63 15.42 3.20
C SER A 288 -8.31 14.75 3.58
N ILE A 289 -8.20 14.41 4.87
CA ILE A 289 -7.20 13.51 5.40
C ILE A 289 -7.88 12.17 5.67
N TYR A 290 -7.34 11.11 5.09
CA TYR A 290 -7.78 9.73 5.29
C TYR A 290 -6.91 9.08 6.35
N THR A 291 -7.52 8.45 7.34
CA THR A 291 -6.81 7.71 8.39
C THR A 291 -7.12 6.23 8.24
N TYR A 292 -6.07 5.44 8.15
CA TYR A 292 -6.14 3.98 8.07
C TYR A 292 -5.48 3.35 9.29
N ASP A 293 -6.08 2.31 9.84
CA ASP A 293 -5.37 1.38 10.72
C ASP A 293 -4.52 0.43 9.87
N VAL A 294 -3.29 0.21 10.32
CA VAL A 294 -2.31 -0.69 9.70
C VAL A 294 -2.24 -1.96 10.55
N GLU A 295 -2.64 -3.10 10.00
CA GLU A 295 -2.77 -4.36 10.74
C GLU A 295 -1.46 -4.84 11.35
N SER A 296 -0.36 -4.68 10.61
CA SER A 296 1.00 -4.95 11.10
C SER A 296 1.83 -3.68 10.90
N PRO A 297 2.47 -3.15 11.95
CA PRO A 297 3.18 -1.88 11.89
C PRO A 297 4.15 -1.79 10.71
N TYR A 298 4.02 -0.73 9.92
CA TYR A 298 4.83 -0.49 8.73
C TYR A 298 4.82 -1.66 7.71
N GLU A 299 3.72 -2.41 7.63
CA GLU A 299 3.56 -3.46 6.64
C GLU A 299 2.35 -3.17 5.75
N LEU A 300 2.63 -2.83 4.50
CA LEU A 300 1.61 -2.91 3.48
C LEU A 300 1.37 -4.40 3.20
N LYS A 301 0.13 -4.87 3.31
CA LYS A 301 -0.17 -6.26 3.02
C LYS A 301 0.01 -6.51 1.53
N ASP A 302 0.55 -7.68 1.22
CA ASP A 302 0.59 -8.14 -0.16
C ASP A 302 -0.83 -8.12 -0.73
N VAL A 303 -1.01 -7.54 -1.91
CA VAL A 303 -2.26 -7.65 -2.68
C VAL A 303 -2.50 -9.07 -3.20
N ASN A 304 -1.72 -10.04 -2.74
CA ASN A 304 -1.97 -11.45 -2.99
C ASN A 304 -3.22 -11.87 -2.23
N ASP A 305 -4.35 -11.74 -2.89
CA ASP A 305 -5.62 -12.13 -2.32
C ASP A 305 -5.60 -13.66 -2.06
N THR A 306 -5.77 -14.03 -0.81
CA THR A 306 -5.74 -15.43 -0.41
C THR A 306 -7.15 -15.89 -0.12
N HIS A 307 -7.64 -16.85 -0.90
CA HIS A 307 -8.90 -17.53 -0.67
C HIS A 307 -8.64 -18.95 -0.18
N SER A 308 -9.39 -19.40 0.82
CA SER A 308 -9.28 -20.75 1.36
C SER A 308 -10.65 -21.40 1.54
N GLY A 309 -10.71 -22.70 1.34
CA GLY A 309 -11.92 -23.50 1.47
C GLY A 309 -11.62 -25.00 1.54
N ASP A 310 -12.60 -25.79 1.29
CA ASP A 310 -12.51 -27.26 1.27
C ASP A 310 -13.29 -27.82 0.08
N VAL A 311 -12.66 -28.66 -0.71
CA VAL A 311 -13.26 -29.24 -1.93
C VAL A 311 -13.99 -30.57 -1.65
N ILE A 312 -13.83 -31.15 -0.47
CA ILE A 312 -14.50 -32.38 -0.05
C ILE A 312 -15.59 -32.09 0.99
N HIS A 313 -15.30 -31.19 1.95
CA HIS A 313 -16.20 -30.85 3.04
C HIS A 313 -16.58 -29.38 2.95
N THR A 314 -17.71 -29.08 2.35
CA THR A 314 -18.22 -27.71 2.38
C THR A 314 -18.87 -27.43 3.75
N ASN A 315 -18.72 -26.22 4.27
CA ASN A 315 -19.26 -25.80 5.58
C ASN A 315 -20.81 -25.69 5.63
N SER A 316 -21.52 -26.18 4.61
CA SER A 316 -22.98 -26.22 4.60
C SER A 316 -23.49 -27.63 4.80
N THR A 317 -24.56 -27.76 5.56
CA THR A 317 -25.19 -29.03 5.96
C THR A 317 -25.70 -29.89 4.79
N ASP A 318 -25.57 -29.44 3.57
CA ASP A 318 -26.19 -30.06 2.40
C ASP A 318 -25.20 -30.49 1.29
N ASN A 319 -23.88 -30.31 1.48
CA ASN A 319 -22.90 -30.48 0.40
C ASN A 319 -21.60 -31.15 0.85
N TYR A 320 -21.70 -32.34 1.36
CA TYR A 320 -20.56 -33.23 1.54
C TYR A 320 -20.42 -34.14 0.32
N ASP A 321 -19.20 -34.26 -0.22
CA ASP A 321 -18.89 -35.41 -1.04
C ASP A 321 -19.04 -36.65 -0.18
N THR A 322 -19.93 -37.55 -0.57
CA THR A 322 -20.22 -38.76 0.19
C THR A 322 -19.82 -39.98 -0.60
N ASP A 323 -19.10 -40.85 0.04
CA ASP A 323 -18.91 -42.22 -0.40
C ASP A 323 -20.09 -43.08 0.08
N PRO A 324 -20.73 -43.90 -0.80
CA PRO A 324 -21.85 -44.78 -0.41
C PRO A 324 -21.48 -45.76 0.73
N ASP A 325 -20.22 -46.17 0.80
CA ASP A 325 -19.70 -47.11 1.78
C ASP A 325 -19.09 -46.41 3.02
N SER A 326 -19.19 -45.05 3.07
CA SER A 326 -18.69 -44.20 4.15
C SER A 326 -17.17 -44.24 4.35
N ASN A 327 -16.43 -44.47 3.27
CA ASN A 327 -14.96 -44.41 3.30
C ASN A 327 -14.47 -42.94 3.32
N THR A 328 -13.28 -42.74 3.81
CA THR A 328 -12.64 -41.40 3.83
C THR A 328 -12.19 -41.00 2.43
N LEU A 329 -12.74 -39.92 1.93
CA LEU A 329 -12.35 -39.34 0.65
C LEU A 329 -11.02 -38.56 0.78
N THR A 330 -10.15 -38.70 -0.21
CA THR A 330 -8.88 -37.97 -0.26
C THR A 330 -8.61 -37.43 -1.65
N VAL A 331 -8.05 -36.20 -1.74
CA VAL A 331 -7.55 -35.66 -3.02
C VAL A 331 -6.24 -36.35 -3.35
N THR A 332 -6.17 -36.95 -4.54
CA THR A 332 -5.01 -37.75 -4.98
C THR A 332 -4.25 -37.12 -6.14
N ALA A 333 -4.85 -36.20 -6.90
CA ALA A 333 -4.20 -35.47 -7.98
C ALA A 333 -4.79 -34.07 -8.14
N ILE A 334 -3.99 -33.17 -8.70
CA ILE A 334 -4.36 -31.81 -9.04
C ILE A 334 -3.72 -31.40 -10.38
N ARG A 335 -4.45 -30.66 -11.23
CA ARG A 335 -3.96 -30.19 -12.54
C ARG A 335 -4.57 -28.80 -12.87
N THR A 336 -3.89 -28.04 -13.74
CA THR A 336 -4.49 -26.82 -14.31
C THR A 336 -5.53 -27.17 -15.39
N GLY A 337 -6.52 -26.29 -15.59
CA GLY A 337 -7.51 -26.36 -16.66
C GLY A 337 -8.79 -27.11 -16.29
N SER A 338 -9.79 -27.01 -17.18
CA SER A 338 -11.15 -27.51 -16.97
C SER A 338 -11.38 -28.93 -17.48
N SER A 339 -10.42 -29.52 -18.19
CA SER A 339 -10.57 -30.87 -18.75
C SER A 339 -9.95 -31.90 -17.80
N GLU A 340 -10.78 -32.81 -17.33
CA GLU A 340 -10.40 -33.89 -16.42
C GLU A 340 -9.14 -34.66 -16.88
N GLY A 341 -8.21 -34.87 -15.96
CA GLY A 341 -6.99 -35.63 -16.22
C GLY A 341 -6.00 -34.96 -17.18
N SER A 342 -6.32 -33.78 -17.72
CA SER A 342 -5.47 -33.01 -18.62
C SER A 342 -4.94 -31.75 -17.95
N GLY A 343 -4.04 -31.02 -18.63
CA GLY A 343 -3.37 -29.85 -18.12
C GLY A 343 -2.05 -30.15 -17.38
N THR A 344 -1.41 -29.10 -16.83
CA THR A 344 -0.17 -29.25 -16.09
C THR A 344 -0.44 -29.92 -14.75
N ALA A 345 0.24 -31.05 -14.49
CA ALA A 345 0.10 -31.77 -13.23
C ALA A 345 0.85 -31.05 -12.10
N GLY A 346 0.21 -30.97 -10.94
CA GLY A 346 0.79 -30.55 -9.67
C GLY A 346 0.88 -31.71 -8.67
N SER A 347 1.43 -31.41 -7.50
CA SER A 347 1.47 -32.34 -6.37
C SER A 347 0.50 -31.88 -5.28
N VAL A 348 -0.31 -32.78 -4.76
CA VAL A 348 -1.21 -32.51 -3.65
C VAL A 348 -0.38 -31.97 -2.44
N GLY A 349 -0.86 -30.92 -1.82
CA GLY A 349 -0.16 -30.21 -0.74
C GLY A 349 0.94 -29.24 -1.18
N SER A 350 1.14 -29.06 -2.51
CA SER A 350 2.10 -28.10 -3.06
C SER A 350 1.39 -27.10 -3.97
N ALA A 351 1.92 -25.88 -4.06
CA ALA A 351 1.35 -24.83 -4.91
C ALA A 351 1.46 -25.21 -6.39
N LEU A 352 0.35 -25.11 -7.11
CA LEU A 352 0.23 -25.28 -8.56
C LEU A 352 -0.12 -23.93 -9.18
N THR A 353 0.75 -23.42 -10.07
CA THR A 353 0.59 -22.11 -10.70
C THR A 353 -0.47 -22.17 -11.80
N GLY A 354 -1.48 -21.30 -11.68
CA GLY A 354 -2.47 -20.97 -12.70
C GLY A 354 -2.05 -19.75 -13.54
N THR A 355 -3.01 -19.09 -14.12
CA THR A 355 -2.79 -17.87 -14.92
C THR A 355 -2.66 -16.64 -14.01
N TYR A 356 -3.53 -16.53 -13.01
CA TYR A 356 -3.67 -15.37 -12.13
C TYR A 356 -3.17 -15.64 -10.72
N GLY A 357 -3.01 -16.90 -10.33
CA GLY A 357 -2.58 -17.24 -8.98
C GLY A 357 -2.06 -18.67 -8.82
N GLN A 358 -1.89 -19.07 -7.57
CA GLN A 358 -1.40 -20.39 -7.18
C GLN A 358 -2.43 -21.08 -6.29
N LEU A 359 -2.78 -22.32 -6.63
CA LEU A 359 -3.66 -23.17 -5.85
C LEU A 359 -2.85 -24.23 -5.11
N THR A 360 -3.09 -24.40 -3.82
CA THR A 360 -2.62 -25.52 -3.03
C THR A 360 -3.83 -26.30 -2.51
N ILE A 361 -3.98 -27.58 -2.84
CA ILE A 361 -5.01 -28.46 -2.27
C ILE A 361 -4.30 -29.54 -1.43
N ALA A 362 -4.72 -29.68 -0.18
CA ALA A 362 -4.25 -30.76 0.70
C ALA A 362 -5.05 -32.06 0.46
N ALA A 363 -4.51 -33.19 0.92
CA ALA A 363 -5.16 -34.50 0.74
C ALA A 363 -6.54 -34.59 1.42
N ASN A 364 -6.80 -33.82 2.46
CA ASN A 364 -8.10 -33.75 3.12
C ASN A 364 -9.13 -32.84 2.44
N GLY A 365 -8.79 -32.26 1.27
CA GLY A 365 -9.66 -31.36 0.51
C GLY A 365 -9.51 -29.89 0.84
N SER A 366 -8.87 -29.52 1.96
CA SER A 366 -8.65 -28.11 2.26
C SER A 366 -7.77 -27.46 1.20
N TYR A 367 -8.12 -26.26 0.76
CA TYR A 367 -7.33 -25.54 -0.24
C TYR A 367 -7.07 -24.09 0.15
N THR A 368 -6.03 -23.56 -0.45
CA THR A 368 -5.69 -22.13 -0.45
C THR A 368 -5.37 -21.72 -1.86
N TYR A 369 -5.97 -20.64 -2.33
CA TYR A 369 -5.62 -19.98 -3.58
C TYR A 369 -5.05 -18.60 -3.27
N VAL A 370 -3.95 -18.25 -3.91
CA VAL A 370 -3.28 -16.95 -3.76
C VAL A 370 -3.17 -16.32 -5.14
N ALA A 371 -3.82 -15.18 -5.37
CA ALA A 371 -3.72 -14.42 -6.61
C ALA A 371 -2.40 -13.62 -6.60
N ASN A 372 -1.32 -14.22 -7.07
CA ASN A 372 0.05 -13.72 -6.96
C ASN A 372 0.84 -13.76 -8.28
N GLN A 373 0.16 -13.78 -9.41
CA GLN A 373 0.82 -13.74 -10.70
C GLN A 373 0.70 -12.35 -11.33
N ASP A 374 1.70 -11.94 -12.11
CA ASP A 374 1.73 -10.64 -12.81
C ASP A 374 0.45 -10.37 -13.62
N ALA A 375 -0.21 -11.43 -14.10
CA ALA A 375 -1.47 -11.31 -14.82
C ALA A 375 -2.65 -10.88 -13.93
N ALA A 376 -2.61 -11.17 -12.62
CA ALA A 376 -3.59 -10.66 -11.66
C ALA A 376 -3.35 -9.17 -11.38
N ASP A 377 -2.09 -8.77 -11.26
CA ASP A 377 -1.70 -7.38 -11.01
C ASP A 377 -2.03 -6.45 -12.19
N ALA A 378 -2.16 -7.02 -13.39
CA ALA A 378 -2.50 -6.29 -14.61
C ALA A 378 -4.01 -6.03 -14.80
N LEU A 379 -4.87 -6.51 -13.91
CA LEU A 379 -6.32 -6.34 -14.02
C LEU A 379 -6.76 -4.94 -13.58
N ASP A 380 -7.72 -4.38 -14.31
CA ASP A 380 -8.34 -3.11 -13.91
C ASP A 380 -9.43 -3.34 -12.84
N PRO A 381 -9.67 -2.38 -11.93
CA PRO A 381 -10.74 -2.46 -10.95
C PRO A 381 -12.10 -2.78 -11.58
N GLY A 382 -12.70 -3.90 -11.17
CA GLY A 382 -13.97 -4.40 -11.72
C GLY A 382 -13.82 -5.47 -12.79
N ASP A 383 -12.59 -5.80 -13.20
CA ASP A 383 -12.35 -6.96 -14.06
C ASP A 383 -12.60 -8.25 -13.29
N VAL A 384 -13.21 -9.22 -13.98
CA VAL A 384 -13.47 -10.57 -13.47
C VAL A 384 -12.83 -11.57 -14.40
N VAL A 385 -11.86 -12.31 -13.90
CA VAL A 385 -11.17 -13.37 -14.65
C VAL A 385 -11.25 -14.69 -13.89
N THR A 386 -10.88 -15.78 -14.53
CA THR A 386 -11.06 -17.12 -13.95
C THR A 386 -9.81 -17.95 -14.11
N ASP A 387 -9.30 -18.51 -13.01
CA ASP A 387 -8.42 -19.66 -13.02
C ASP A 387 -9.22 -20.95 -12.79
N THR A 388 -8.87 -22.00 -13.52
CA THR A 388 -9.57 -23.27 -13.45
C THR A 388 -8.56 -24.39 -13.20
N PHE A 389 -8.89 -25.25 -12.24
CA PHE A 389 -8.11 -26.41 -11.87
C PHE A 389 -9.04 -27.65 -11.84
N ASN A 390 -8.50 -28.81 -12.11
CA ASN A 390 -9.19 -30.06 -11.89
C ASN A 390 -8.41 -30.91 -10.87
N TYR A 391 -9.17 -31.67 -10.08
CA TYR A 391 -8.60 -32.54 -9.04
C TYR A 391 -9.29 -33.90 -9.05
N THR A 392 -8.61 -34.90 -8.52
CA THR A 392 -9.13 -36.25 -8.42
C THR A 392 -9.33 -36.61 -6.95
N VAL A 393 -10.50 -37.10 -6.62
CA VAL A 393 -10.84 -37.63 -5.30
C VAL A 393 -10.89 -39.17 -5.36
N SER A 394 -10.44 -39.84 -4.32
CA SER A 394 -10.47 -41.31 -4.19
C SER A 394 -10.84 -41.70 -2.77
N ASP A 395 -11.63 -42.73 -2.64
CA ASP A 395 -11.97 -43.41 -1.39
C ASP A 395 -10.88 -44.41 -0.91
N GLY A 396 -9.85 -44.65 -1.74
CA GLY A 396 -8.76 -45.58 -1.46
C GLY A 396 -9.13 -47.05 -1.59
N GLN A 397 -10.37 -47.39 -1.93
CA GLN A 397 -10.82 -48.75 -2.17
C GLN A 397 -10.80 -49.03 -3.67
N GLY A 398 -10.04 -49.99 -4.07
CA GLY A 398 -9.92 -50.33 -5.48
C GLY A 398 -11.08 -51.22 -5.96
N GLU A 399 -12.19 -50.68 -6.38
CA GLU A 399 -13.20 -51.39 -7.13
C GLU A 399 -13.19 -51.06 -8.63
#